data_b469f7c5eac384e0300c626e7cd63317
#
_entry.id   b469f7c5eac384e0300c626e7cd63317
#
_cell.length_a   1.000
_cell.length_b   1.000
_cell.length_c   1.000
_cell.angle_alpha   90.00
_cell.angle_beta   90.00
_cell.angle_gamma   90.00
#
_symmetry.space_group_name_H-M   'P 1'
#
loop_
_entity.id
_entity.type
_entity.pdbx_description
1 polymer ?
#
loop_
_entity_poly.entity_id
_entity_poly.type
_entity_poly.pdbx_seq_one_letter_code
_entity_poly.pdbx_strand_id
1 'polypeptide(L)'
;MEKEFREYENQRLGIKPNPYNLPINKCDVVAVDWLDREAPERVIPVLPDLMEWLKDMNWPVAQEVLPLMLRYENETTSIAEKILKPDQTDEIWKYNIITVFVPALSGRNRRILQDAVCRIAYQPTPGEQAEQVDAAAKEYLNLHR
;
A
#
# COMPACT_ATOMS: atom_id res chain seq x y z
N MET A 1 11.96 22.11 9.71
CA MET A 1 12.35 21.67 11.05
C MET A 1 12.34 20.15 11.19
N GLU A 2 11.25 19.48 10.89
CA GLU A 2 11.19 18.01 10.95
C GLU A 2 12.21 17.34 10.03
N LYS A 3 12.49 17.95 8.88
CA LYS A 3 13.48 17.44 7.93
C LYS A 3 14.89 17.46 8.49
N GLU A 4 15.30 18.58 9.05
CA GLU A 4 16.63 18.73 9.63
C GLU A 4 16.80 17.83 10.87
N PHE A 5 15.74 17.71 11.70
CA PHE A 5 15.76 16.84 12.85
C PHE A 5 15.94 15.37 12.45
N ARG A 6 15.20 14.93 11.44
CA ARG A 6 15.28 13.56 10.93
C ARG A 6 16.66 13.26 10.34
N GLU A 7 17.21 14.19 9.57
CA GLU A 7 18.56 14.04 9.01
C GLU A 7 19.60 13.96 10.11
N TYR A 8 19.48 14.80 11.14
CA TYR A 8 20.35 14.76 12.30
C TYR A 8 20.28 13.41 13.02
N GLU A 9 19.08 12.91 13.29
CA GLU A 9 18.90 11.63 13.95
C GLU A 9 19.45 10.48 13.11
N ASN A 10 19.28 10.51 11.79
CA ASN A 10 19.82 9.49 10.90
C ASN A 10 21.33 9.47 10.95
N GLN A 11 21.98 10.64 10.95
CA GLN A 11 23.44 10.73 11.07
C GLN A 11 23.91 10.18 12.42
N ARG A 12 23.24 10.56 13.50
CA ARG A 12 23.58 10.11 14.85
C ARG A 12 23.48 8.59 14.99
N LEU A 13 22.50 7.98 14.34
CA LEU A 13 22.27 6.53 14.38
C LEU A 13 23.05 5.77 13.30
N GLY A 14 23.81 6.47 12.47
CA GLY A 14 24.57 5.85 11.37
C GLY A 14 23.71 5.40 10.20
N ILE A 15 22.51 5.96 10.06
CA ILE A 15 21.57 5.63 8.98
C ILE A 15 21.90 6.48 7.76
N LYS A 16 22.01 5.83 6.59
CA LYS A 16 22.30 6.56 5.34
C LYS A 16 21.14 7.50 4.97
N PRO A 17 21.46 8.69 4.45
CA PRO A 17 20.41 9.61 3.96
C PRO A 17 19.54 8.94 2.90
N ASN A 18 18.23 9.20 2.98
CA ASN A 18 17.26 8.72 2.01
C ASN A 18 16.83 9.91 1.13
N PRO A 19 17.30 9.99 -0.15
CA PRO A 19 17.03 11.16 -0.99
C PRO A 19 15.54 11.31 -1.34
N TYR A 20 14.74 10.25 -1.19
CA TYR A 20 13.32 10.28 -1.48
C TYR A 20 12.47 10.46 -0.23
N ASN A 21 13.09 10.61 0.96
CA ASN A 21 12.40 10.70 2.24
C ASN A 21 11.46 9.53 2.53
N LEU A 22 11.82 8.34 2.03
CA LEU A 22 11.08 7.12 2.29
C LEU A 22 11.26 6.68 3.76
N PRO A 23 10.26 5.99 4.34
CA PRO A 23 10.44 5.40 5.66
C PRO A 23 11.63 4.44 5.68
N ILE A 24 12.48 4.57 6.69
CA ILE A 24 13.67 3.73 6.86
C ILE A 24 13.39 2.49 7.70
N ASN A 25 12.28 2.49 8.43
CA ASN A 25 11.83 1.35 9.23
C ASN A 25 10.32 1.47 9.49
N LYS A 26 9.75 0.43 10.10
CA LYS A 26 8.30 0.31 10.34
C LYS A 26 7.71 1.38 11.27
N CYS A 27 8.55 2.12 11.99
CA CYS A 27 8.13 3.15 12.94
C CYS A 27 8.42 4.57 12.44
N ASP A 28 8.94 4.73 11.23
CA ASP A 28 9.36 6.03 10.70
C ASP A 28 8.18 6.81 10.13
N VAL A 29 7.24 7.18 11.00
CA VAL A 29 6.05 7.96 10.60
C VAL A 29 6.40 9.40 10.21
N VAL A 30 7.55 9.91 10.64
CA VAL A 30 8.02 11.25 10.26
C VAL A 30 8.23 11.36 8.75
N ALA A 31 8.75 10.30 8.13
CA ALA A 31 8.93 10.26 6.67
C ALA A 31 7.58 10.38 5.96
N VAL A 32 6.54 9.73 6.48
CA VAL A 32 5.20 9.81 5.90
C VAL A 32 4.63 11.22 6.02
N ASP A 33 4.80 11.85 7.18
CA ASP A 33 4.40 13.25 7.38
C ASP A 33 5.03 14.19 6.36
N TRP A 34 6.28 13.95 6.05
CA TRP A 34 7.01 14.74 5.06
C TRP A 34 6.45 14.57 3.66
N LEU A 35 6.24 13.32 3.26
CA LEU A 35 5.67 13.02 1.96
C LEU A 35 4.26 13.58 1.82
N ASP A 36 3.51 13.64 2.92
CA ASP A 36 2.17 14.21 2.93
C ASP A 36 2.18 15.71 2.59
N ARG A 37 3.29 16.40 2.84
CA ARG A 37 3.47 17.83 2.57
C ARG A 37 4.25 18.12 1.30
N GLU A 38 4.81 17.09 0.65
CA GLU A 38 5.61 17.26 -0.57
C GLU A 38 4.72 17.44 -1.80
N ALA A 39 5.30 18.05 -2.84
CA ALA A 39 4.64 18.22 -4.11
C ALA A 39 4.38 16.86 -4.77
N PRO A 40 3.24 16.73 -5.51
CA PRO A 40 2.92 15.46 -6.19
C PRO A 40 4.04 14.91 -7.07
N GLU A 41 4.82 15.77 -7.72
CA GLU A 41 5.92 15.37 -8.59
C GLU A 41 7.01 14.59 -7.85
N ARG A 42 7.09 14.74 -6.53
CA ARG A 42 8.05 14.02 -5.69
C ARG A 42 7.43 12.79 -5.04
N VAL A 43 6.13 12.78 -4.83
CA VAL A 43 5.42 11.69 -4.16
C VAL A 43 5.07 10.57 -5.14
N ILE A 44 4.54 10.91 -6.31
CA ILE A 44 4.06 9.93 -7.28
C ILE A 44 5.12 8.90 -7.65
N PRO A 45 6.39 9.28 -7.92
CA PRO A 45 7.41 8.28 -8.28
C PRO A 45 7.74 7.27 -7.18
N VAL A 46 7.46 7.58 -5.92
CA VAL A 46 7.78 6.68 -4.80
C VAL A 46 6.56 5.92 -4.28
N LEU A 47 5.39 6.11 -4.86
CA LEU A 47 4.18 5.39 -4.45
C LEU A 47 4.34 3.86 -4.51
N PRO A 48 5.01 3.27 -5.52
CA PRO A 48 5.22 1.82 -5.52
C PRO A 48 6.00 1.33 -4.29
N ASP A 49 7.02 2.08 -3.86
CA ASP A 49 7.80 1.75 -2.67
C ASP A 49 6.95 1.87 -1.40
N LEU A 50 6.11 2.90 -1.34
CA LEU A 50 5.22 3.12 -0.19
C LEU A 50 4.17 2.01 -0.07
N MET A 51 3.69 1.49 -1.20
CA MET A 51 2.71 0.40 -1.21
C MET A 51 3.23 -0.85 -0.50
N GLU A 52 4.55 -1.08 -0.51
CA GLU A 52 5.14 -2.25 0.15
C GLU A 52 4.93 -2.25 1.67
N TRP A 53 4.70 -1.08 2.28
CA TRP A 53 4.41 -1.03 3.72
C TRP A 53 3.07 -1.67 4.08
N LEU A 54 2.17 -1.86 3.11
CA LEU A 54 0.92 -2.58 3.35
C LEU A 54 1.09 -4.10 3.45
N LYS A 55 2.32 -4.61 3.33
CA LYS A 55 2.61 -6.03 3.56
C LYS A 55 2.34 -6.45 5.01
N ASP A 56 2.38 -5.51 5.94
CA ASP A 56 2.02 -5.78 7.33
C ASP A 56 1.31 -4.55 7.92
N MET A 57 0.00 -4.65 8.08
CA MET A 57 -0.83 -3.56 8.57
C MET A 57 -0.66 -3.28 10.07
N ASN A 58 0.08 -4.12 10.79
CA ASN A 58 0.40 -3.87 12.19
C ASN A 58 1.55 -2.86 12.36
N TRP A 59 2.30 -2.58 11.32
CA TRP A 59 3.36 -1.59 11.37
C TRP A 59 2.78 -0.17 11.45
N PRO A 60 3.31 0.71 12.32
CA PRO A 60 2.82 2.10 12.41
C PRO A 60 2.87 2.84 11.07
N VAL A 61 3.93 2.66 10.29
CA VAL A 61 4.08 3.28 8.96
C VAL A 61 2.96 2.86 8.02
N ALA A 62 2.53 1.60 8.06
CA ALA A 62 1.47 1.10 7.18
C ALA A 62 0.16 1.88 7.39
N GLN A 63 -0.19 2.15 8.64
CA GLN A 63 -1.41 2.89 8.97
C GLN A 63 -1.34 4.35 8.54
N GLU A 64 -0.15 4.95 8.59
CA GLU A 64 0.05 6.35 8.16
C GLU A 64 0.18 6.48 6.64
N VAL A 65 0.75 5.47 5.97
CA VAL A 65 0.91 5.46 4.51
C VAL A 65 -0.44 5.32 3.82
N LEU A 66 -1.38 4.59 4.40
CA LEU A 66 -2.67 4.31 3.77
C LEU A 66 -3.43 5.59 3.38
N PRO A 67 -3.64 6.58 4.28
CA PRO A 67 -4.30 7.83 3.89
C PRO A 67 -3.56 8.59 2.79
N LEU A 68 -2.23 8.59 2.85
CA LEU A 68 -1.41 9.25 1.83
C LEU A 68 -1.64 8.60 0.46
N MET A 69 -1.66 7.28 0.39
CA MET A 69 -1.90 6.57 -0.86
C MET A 69 -3.30 6.80 -1.40
N LEU A 70 -4.29 6.95 -0.52
CA LEU A 70 -5.66 7.24 -0.93
C LEU A 70 -5.81 8.66 -1.52
N ARG A 71 -4.95 9.59 -1.15
CA ARG A 71 -4.91 10.89 -1.82
C ARG A 71 -4.46 10.78 -3.27
N TYR A 72 -3.69 9.77 -3.59
CA TYR A 72 -3.19 9.47 -4.94
C TYR A 72 -3.86 8.21 -5.48
N GLU A 73 -5.16 8.03 -5.22
CA GLU A 73 -5.84 6.77 -5.54
C GLU A 73 -5.84 6.43 -7.02
N ASN A 74 -5.81 7.42 -7.91
CA ASN A 74 -5.75 7.15 -9.34
C ASN A 74 -4.44 6.45 -9.72
N GLU A 75 -3.34 6.87 -9.12
CA GLU A 75 -2.01 6.28 -9.37
C GLU A 75 -1.85 4.96 -8.61
N THR A 76 -2.29 4.91 -7.36
CA THR A 76 -2.11 3.71 -6.53
C THR A 76 -3.04 2.57 -6.93
N THR A 77 -4.17 2.85 -7.56
CA THR A 77 -5.04 1.81 -8.13
C THR A 77 -4.31 0.98 -9.17
N SER A 78 -3.53 1.60 -10.05
CA SER A 78 -2.74 0.88 -11.06
C SER A 78 -1.66 -0.01 -10.41
N ILE A 79 -1.06 0.46 -9.32
CA ILE A 79 -0.07 -0.32 -8.57
C ILE A 79 -0.76 -1.53 -7.92
N ALA A 80 -1.91 -1.33 -7.29
CA ALA A 80 -2.69 -2.41 -6.67
C ALA A 80 -3.10 -3.46 -7.69
N GLU A 81 -3.49 -3.06 -8.89
CA GLU A 81 -3.85 -4.00 -9.96
C GLU A 81 -2.70 -4.95 -10.28
N LYS A 82 -1.47 -4.44 -10.32
CA LYS A 82 -0.28 -5.28 -10.58
C LYS A 82 -0.01 -6.24 -9.41
N ILE A 83 -0.23 -5.80 -8.18
CA ILE A 83 -0.02 -6.63 -6.99
C ILE A 83 -1.03 -7.78 -6.96
N LEU A 84 -2.25 -7.56 -7.42
CA LEU A 84 -3.32 -8.57 -7.38
C LEU A 84 -3.23 -9.62 -8.48
N LYS A 85 -2.18 -9.61 -9.31
CA LYS A 85 -1.99 -10.60 -10.38
C LYS A 85 -1.53 -11.95 -9.83
N PRO A 86 -1.77 -13.04 -10.59
CA PRO A 86 -1.40 -14.40 -10.13
C PRO A 86 0.09 -14.59 -9.88
N ASP A 87 0.96 -13.84 -10.57
CA ASP A 87 2.41 -13.98 -10.45
C ASP A 87 2.98 -13.31 -9.18
N GLN A 88 2.20 -12.48 -8.51
CA GLN A 88 2.59 -11.97 -7.19
C GLN A 88 2.37 -13.06 -6.14
N THR A 89 3.42 -13.42 -5.41
CA THR A 89 3.39 -14.52 -4.44
C THR A 89 3.30 -14.07 -2.99
N ASP A 90 3.30 -12.77 -2.72
CA ASP A 90 3.06 -12.25 -1.37
C ASP A 90 1.54 -12.20 -1.11
N GLU A 91 1.01 -13.29 -0.62
CA GLU A 91 -0.43 -13.45 -0.44
C GLU A 91 -0.98 -12.58 0.69
N ILE A 92 -0.18 -12.33 1.73
CA ILE A 92 -0.58 -11.45 2.82
C ILE A 92 -0.73 -10.02 2.32
N TRP A 93 0.16 -9.60 1.44
CA TRP A 93 0.05 -8.29 0.80
C TRP A 93 -1.26 -8.16 0.00
N LYS A 94 -1.59 -9.18 -0.80
CA LYS A 94 -2.87 -9.21 -1.52
C LYS A 94 -4.06 -9.16 -0.57
N TYR A 95 -4.00 -9.92 0.51
CA TYR A 95 -5.04 -9.92 1.54
C TYR A 95 -5.26 -8.51 2.08
N ASN A 96 -4.18 -7.83 2.44
CA ASN A 96 -4.25 -6.47 2.98
C ASN A 96 -4.78 -5.47 1.94
N ILE A 97 -4.36 -5.58 0.69
CA ILE A 97 -4.88 -4.73 -0.39
C ILE A 97 -6.40 -4.88 -0.51
N ILE A 98 -6.89 -6.11 -0.51
CA ILE A 98 -8.34 -6.39 -0.68
C ILE A 98 -9.14 -5.93 0.53
N THR A 99 -8.62 -6.13 1.75
CA THR A 99 -9.39 -5.88 2.98
C THR A 99 -9.30 -4.43 3.46
N VAL A 100 -8.21 -3.73 3.15
CA VAL A 100 -7.96 -2.40 3.72
C VAL A 100 -7.94 -1.31 2.65
N PHE A 101 -7.27 -1.55 1.53
CA PHE A 101 -7.06 -0.52 0.50
C PHE A 101 -8.26 -0.40 -0.45
N VAL A 102 -8.68 -1.51 -1.06
CA VAL A 102 -9.75 -1.49 -2.07
C VAL A 102 -11.06 -0.93 -1.53
N PRO A 103 -11.53 -1.30 -0.32
CA PRO A 103 -12.80 -0.77 0.19
C PRO A 103 -12.78 0.75 0.43
N ALA A 104 -11.60 1.33 0.62
CA ALA A 104 -11.44 2.76 0.87
C ALA A 104 -11.41 3.61 -0.41
N LEU A 105 -11.29 2.98 -1.58
CA LEU A 105 -11.24 3.68 -2.86
C LEU A 105 -12.60 4.23 -3.27
N SER A 106 -12.59 5.24 -4.16
CA SER A 106 -13.81 5.70 -4.81
C SER A 106 -14.43 4.59 -5.67
N GLY A 107 -15.71 4.70 -5.96
CA GLY A 107 -16.41 3.73 -6.81
C GLY A 107 -15.76 3.52 -8.17
N ARG A 108 -15.22 4.60 -8.76
CA ARG A 108 -14.52 4.54 -10.04
C ARG A 108 -13.31 3.62 -9.97
N ASN A 109 -12.47 3.79 -8.96
CA ASN A 109 -11.24 3.01 -8.80
C ASN A 109 -11.54 1.57 -8.34
N ARG A 110 -12.58 1.37 -7.52
CA ARG A 110 -13.03 0.02 -7.19
C ARG A 110 -13.45 -0.76 -8.42
N ARG A 111 -14.12 -0.10 -9.37
CA ARG A 111 -14.52 -0.76 -10.64
C ARG A 111 -13.31 -1.19 -11.47
N ILE A 112 -12.23 -0.39 -11.46
CA ILE A 112 -10.99 -0.77 -12.16
C ILE A 112 -10.43 -2.08 -11.61
N LEU A 113 -10.52 -2.29 -10.29
CA LEU A 113 -9.98 -3.48 -9.63
C LEU A 113 -10.97 -4.66 -9.59
N GLN A 114 -12.19 -4.47 -10.08
CA GLN A 114 -13.26 -5.48 -9.98
C GLN A 114 -12.87 -6.80 -10.62
N ASP A 115 -12.29 -6.78 -11.82
CA ASP A 115 -11.91 -8.01 -12.52
C ASP A 115 -10.81 -8.77 -11.76
N ALA A 116 -9.83 -8.04 -11.21
CA ALA A 116 -8.75 -8.65 -10.42
C ALA A 116 -9.29 -9.33 -9.17
N VAL A 117 -10.21 -8.66 -8.45
CA VAL A 117 -10.82 -9.22 -7.25
C VAL A 117 -11.70 -10.41 -7.59
N CYS A 118 -12.49 -10.35 -8.67
CA CYS A 118 -13.30 -11.48 -9.14
C CYS A 118 -12.44 -12.68 -9.51
N ARG A 119 -11.32 -12.47 -10.19
CA ARG A 119 -10.40 -13.54 -10.53
C ARG A 119 -9.92 -14.26 -9.27
N ILE A 120 -9.49 -13.49 -8.25
CA ILE A 120 -9.03 -14.07 -6.98
C ILE A 120 -10.16 -14.84 -6.28
N ALA A 121 -11.37 -14.30 -6.29
CA ALA A 121 -12.52 -14.93 -5.65
C ALA A 121 -12.89 -16.27 -6.28
N TYR A 122 -12.86 -16.36 -7.60
CA TYR A 122 -13.43 -17.51 -8.32
C TYR A 122 -12.41 -18.35 -9.10
N GLN A 123 -11.20 -17.84 -9.30
CA GLN A 123 -10.11 -18.55 -9.95
C GLN A 123 -8.79 -18.31 -9.21
N PRO A 124 -8.76 -18.57 -7.88
CA PRO A 124 -7.56 -18.28 -7.07
C PRO A 124 -6.41 -19.24 -7.42
N THR A 125 -5.20 -18.75 -7.21
CA THR A 125 -4.02 -19.61 -7.20
C THR A 125 -4.02 -20.46 -5.92
N PRO A 126 -3.23 -21.56 -5.87
CA PRO A 126 -3.10 -22.35 -4.64
C PRO A 126 -2.63 -21.53 -3.44
N GLY A 127 -1.70 -20.57 -3.66
CA GLY A 127 -1.24 -19.70 -2.60
C GLY A 127 -2.33 -18.77 -2.09
N GLU A 128 -3.11 -18.20 -2.99
CA GLU A 128 -4.25 -17.35 -2.62
C GLU A 128 -5.29 -18.12 -1.79
N GLN A 129 -5.54 -19.38 -2.13
CA GLN A 129 -6.43 -20.23 -1.35
C GLN A 129 -5.84 -20.54 0.03
N ALA A 130 -4.55 -20.88 0.08
CA ALA A 130 -3.88 -21.25 1.33
C ALA A 130 -3.92 -20.12 2.35
N GLU A 131 -3.78 -18.87 1.90
CA GLU A 131 -3.78 -17.70 2.77
C GLU A 131 -5.16 -17.00 2.84
N GLN A 132 -6.19 -17.65 2.31
CA GLN A 132 -7.59 -17.18 2.38
C GLN A 132 -7.82 -15.84 1.67
N VAL A 133 -7.01 -15.53 0.66
CA VAL A 133 -7.19 -14.33 -0.14
C VAL A 133 -8.47 -14.42 -0.95
N ASP A 134 -8.81 -15.61 -1.43
CA ASP A 134 -10.07 -15.88 -2.14
C ASP A 134 -11.29 -15.62 -1.26
N ALA A 135 -11.24 -16.02 0.01
CA ALA A 135 -12.32 -15.76 0.96
C ALA A 135 -12.51 -14.27 1.20
N ALA A 136 -11.40 -13.53 1.35
CA ALA A 136 -11.42 -12.08 1.51
C ALA A 136 -12.02 -11.40 0.27
N ALA A 137 -11.67 -11.87 -0.93
CA ALA A 137 -12.20 -11.34 -2.19
C ALA A 137 -13.71 -11.58 -2.29
N LYS A 138 -14.19 -12.76 -1.94
CA LYS A 138 -15.63 -13.07 -1.94
C LYS A 138 -16.40 -12.20 -0.96
N GLU A 139 -15.86 -12.00 0.24
CA GLU A 139 -16.48 -11.13 1.24
C GLU A 139 -16.57 -9.70 0.73
N TYR A 140 -15.48 -9.19 0.16
CA TYR A 140 -15.48 -7.85 -0.43
C TYR A 140 -16.57 -7.72 -1.50
N LEU A 141 -16.67 -8.69 -2.42
CA LEU A 141 -17.66 -8.65 -3.49
C LEU A 141 -19.10 -8.69 -2.95
N ASN A 142 -19.34 -9.41 -1.86
CA ASN A 142 -20.66 -9.45 -1.22
C ASN A 142 -21.03 -8.10 -0.60
N LEU A 143 -20.06 -7.40 -0.02
CA LEU A 143 -20.29 -6.11 0.64
C LEU A 143 -20.40 -4.94 -0.35
N HIS A 144 -19.85 -5.08 -1.55
CA HIS A 144 -19.76 -3.98 -2.53
C HIS A 144 -20.38 -4.35 -3.88
N ARG A 145 -21.53 -4.97 -3.82
CA ARG A 145 -22.32 -5.30 -5.03
C ARG A 145 -22.88 -4.05 -5.71
#